data_e3b6a8bee4f40bd9b9c3253b80f8ab22
#
_entry.id   e3b6a8bee4f40bd9b9c3253b80f8ab22
#
_cell.length_a   1.000
_cell.length_b   1.000
_cell.length_c   1.000
_cell.angle_alpha   90.00
_cell.angle_beta   90.00
_cell.angle_gamma   90.00
#
_symmetry.space_group_name_H-M   'P 1'
#
loop_
_entity.id
_entity.type
_entity.pdbx_description
1 polymer ?
#
loop_
_entity_poly.entity_id
_entity_poly.type
_entity_poly.pdbx_seq_one_letter_code
_entity_poly.pdbx_strand_id
1 'polypeptide(L)'
;MMSTPFLDNIYTEIDFDRDLVFKFFTIFSMFEYALKQGKYKNKSGDAKADWDKFARDVHKKFDSNSDPDLIKAVNYFLSTPPKKQVIEDGQVVFQDCPAAKNTNTEELSVYIRRVRNNLFHGGKFRYDRPRDTNLIQYALTILEAWAHLDQDVYRELENALW
;
A
#
# COMPACT_ATOMS: atom_id res chain seq x y z
N MET A 1 21.82 30.27 -20.84
CA MET A 1 21.56 29.03 -20.07
C MET A 1 20.07 28.99 -19.74
N MET A 2 19.33 28.05 -20.26
CA MET A 2 17.93 27.86 -19.82
C MET A 2 17.99 27.29 -18.41
N SER A 3 17.34 27.96 -17.44
CA SER A 3 17.22 27.41 -16.08
C SER A 3 16.35 26.16 -16.13
N THR A 4 16.74 25.11 -15.43
CA THR A 4 15.91 23.91 -15.27
C THR A 4 14.54 24.33 -14.70
N PRO A 5 13.43 23.83 -15.23
CA PRO A 5 12.12 24.14 -14.69
C PRO A 5 12.04 23.82 -13.19
N PHE A 6 11.34 24.66 -12.44
CA PHE A 6 11.27 24.57 -10.96
C PHE A 6 10.82 23.18 -10.46
N LEU A 7 9.84 22.57 -11.12
CA LEU A 7 9.35 21.22 -10.73
C LEU A 7 10.38 20.13 -11.02
N ASP A 8 11.19 20.27 -12.08
CA ASP A 8 12.25 19.31 -12.36
C ASP A 8 13.36 19.41 -11.30
N ASN A 9 13.66 20.61 -10.83
CA ASN A 9 14.60 20.78 -9.72
C ASN A 9 14.09 20.09 -8.46
N ILE A 10 12.83 20.30 -8.07
CA ILE A 10 12.22 19.61 -6.93
C ILE A 10 12.32 18.10 -7.11
N TYR A 11 11.96 17.58 -8.28
CA TYR A 11 11.98 16.14 -8.55
C TYR A 11 13.39 15.52 -8.42
N THR A 12 14.42 16.26 -8.85
CA THR A 12 15.81 15.79 -8.75
C THR A 12 16.37 15.81 -7.32
N GLU A 13 15.88 16.74 -6.47
CA GLU A 13 16.32 16.89 -5.08
C GLU A 13 15.69 15.83 -4.14
N ILE A 14 14.61 15.17 -4.53
CA ILE A 14 13.96 14.14 -3.71
C ILE A 14 14.80 12.85 -3.73
N ASP A 15 15.31 12.46 -2.58
CA ASP A 15 16.08 11.21 -2.41
C ASP A 15 15.15 10.06 -2.01
N PHE A 16 14.63 9.34 -3.00
CA PHE A 16 13.88 8.11 -2.81
C PHE A 16 14.21 7.08 -3.90
N ASP A 17 13.94 5.80 -3.61
CA ASP A 17 14.07 4.73 -4.59
C ASP A 17 12.91 4.80 -5.61
N ARG A 18 13.18 5.44 -6.74
CA ARG A 18 12.18 5.71 -7.79
C ARG A 18 11.61 4.43 -8.39
N ASP A 19 12.46 3.45 -8.64
CA ASP A 19 12.04 2.18 -9.23
C ASP A 19 11.13 1.41 -8.27
N LEU A 20 11.48 1.37 -7.01
CA LEU A 20 10.69 0.72 -5.98
C LEU A 20 9.33 1.42 -5.77
N VAL A 21 9.32 2.75 -5.69
CA VAL A 21 8.09 3.54 -5.56
C VAL A 21 7.20 3.35 -6.78
N PHE A 22 7.76 3.39 -7.98
CA PHE A 22 7.00 3.17 -9.22
C PHE A 22 6.43 1.75 -9.31
N LYS A 23 7.22 0.74 -8.91
CA LYS A 23 6.76 -0.65 -8.83
C LYS A 23 5.57 -0.77 -7.87
N PHE A 24 5.68 -0.20 -6.68
CA PHE A 24 4.59 -0.22 -5.71
C PHE A 24 3.33 0.48 -6.24
N PHE A 25 3.48 1.66 -6.83
CA PHE A 25 2.37 2.37 -7.47
C PHE A 25 1.66 1.49 -8.50
N THR A 26 2.40 0.88 -9.40
CA THR A 26 1.86 0.05 -10.48
C THR A 26 1.13 -1.16 -9.91
N ILE A 27 1.78 -1.91 -9.02
CA ILE A 27 1.19 -3.13 -8.41
C ILE A 27 -0.06 -2.79 -7.58
N PHE A 28 0.01 -1.74 -6.76
CA PHE A 28 -1.14 -1.32 -5.96
C PHE A 28 -2.33 -0.90 -6.84
N SER A 29 -2.08 -0.14 -7.90
CA SER A 29 -3.13 0.29 -8.84
C SER A 29 -3.76 -0.88 -9.57
N MET A 30 -2.96 -1.84 -10.02
CA MET A 30 -3.44 -3.07 -10.66
C MET A 30 -4.27 -3.89 -9.68
N PHE A 31 -3.82 -4.01 -8.43
CA PHE A 31 -4.53 -4.74 -7.38
C PHE A 31 -5.90 -4.10 -7.06
N GLU A 32 -5.95 -2.78 -6.90
CA GLU A 32 -7.21 -2.04 -6.71
C GLU A 32 -8.16 -2.23 -7.89
N TYR A 33 -7.65 -2.18 -9.11
CA TYR A 33 -8.44 -2.43 -10.31
C TYR A 33 -9.02 -3.86 -10.32
N ALA A 34 -8.19 -4.87 -10.00
CA ALA A 34 -8.62 -6.27 -9.91
C ALA A 34 -9.72 -6.48 -8.85
N LEU A 35 -9.60 -5.83 -7.69
CA LEU A 35 -10.66 -5.84 -6.67
C LEU A 35 -11.97 -5.26 -7.20
N LYS A 36 -11.91 -4.14 -7.93
CA LYS A 36 -13.09 -3.47 -8.50
C LYS A 36 -13.70 -4.23 -9.67
N GLN A 37 -12.91 -4.91 -10.48
CA GLN A 37 -13.44 -5.77 -11.55
C GLN A 37 -14.15 -6.99 -10.97
N GLY A 38 -13.61 -7.57 -9.92
CA GLY A 38 -14.20 -8.71 -9.22
C GLY A 38 -15.35 -8.33 -8.29
N LYS A 39 -15.47 -9.07 -7.22
CA LYS A 39 -16.56 -8.95 -6.22
C LYS A 39 -16.30 -7.95 -5.09
N TYR A 40 -15.13 -7.33 -5.08
CA TYR A 40 -14.70 -6.43 -4.00
C TYR A 40 -14.87 -4.97 -4.40
N LYS A 41 -16.11 -4.54 -4.55
CA LYS A 41 -16.48 -3.18 -4.96
C LYS A 41 -17.80 -2.75 -4.35
N ASN A 42 -18.02 -1.43 -4.35
CA ASN A 42 -19.33 -0.86 -4.05
C ASN A 42 -20.36 -1.18 -5.15
N LYS A 43 -21.64 -1.05 -4.82
CA LYS A 43 -22.75 -1.42 -5.74
C LYS A 43 -23.04 -0.37 -6.81
N SER A 44 -22.78 0.90 -6.53
CA SER A 44 -23.11 2.02 -7.43
C SER A 44 -22.33 3.27 -7.07
N GLY A 45 -22.30 4.26 -7.97
CA GLY A 45 -21.55 5.50 -7.83
C GLY A 45 -20.09 5.36 -8.25
N ASP A 46 -19.23 6.21 -7.71
CA ASP A 46 -17.79 6.16 -7.99
C ASP A 46 -17.20 4.80 -7.62
N ALA A 47 -16.43 4.22 -8.53
CA ALA A 47 -15.85 2.90 -8.32
C ALA A 47 -14.83 2.89 -7.17
N LYS A 48 -15.12 2.13 -6.13
CA LYS A 48 -14.26 1.98 -4.94
C LYS A 48 -13.99 0.51 -4.66
N ALA A 49 -12.72 0.18 -4.39
CA ALA A 49 -12.34 -1.14 -3.95
C ALA A 49 -12.76 -1.37 -2.49
N ASP A 50 -13.37 -2.52 -2.21
CA ASP A 50 -13.73 -2.96 -0.85
C ASP A 50 -12.59 -3.80 -0.26
N TRP A 51 -11.55 -3.11 0.15
CA TRP A 51 -10.38 -3.71 0.77
C TRP A 51 -10.70 -4.44 2.08
N ASP A 52 -11.65 -3.94 2.84
CA ASP A 52 -12.02 -4.54 4.13
C ASP A 52 -12.72 -5.90 3.91
N LYS A 53 -13.61 -6.00 2.92
CA LYS A 53 -14.22 -7.29 2.55
C LYS A 53 -13.17 -8.26 2.01
N PHE A 54 -12.28 -7.79 1.13
CA PHE A 54 -11.18 -8.61 0.62
C PHE A 54 -10.30 -9.16 1.75
N ALA A 55 -9.86 -8.30 2.68
CA ALA A 55 -9.03 -8.70 3.81
C ALA A 55 -9.71 -9.75 4.70
N ARG A 56 -11.01 -9.62 4.96
CA ARG A 56 -11.78 -10.62 5.71
C ARG A 56 -11.86 -11.96 4.98
N ASP A 57 -12.09 -11.94 3.68
CA ASP A 57 -12.24 -13.16 2.89
C ASP A 57 -10.90 -13.92 2.79
N VAL A 58 -9.80 -13.23 2.53
CA VAL A 58 -8.48 -13.87 2.41
C VAL A 58 -7.88 -14.28 3.75
N HIS A 59 -8.32 -13.67 4.86
CA HIS A 59 -7.84 -14.01 6.20
C HIS A 59 -7.90 -15.51 6.49
N LYS A 60 -8.95 -16.18 6.05
CA LYS A 60 -9.15 -17.63 6.27
C LYS A 60 -8.11 -18.51 5.59
N LYS A 61 -7.45 -17.99 4.56
CA LYS A 61 -6.45 -18.71 3.74
C LYS A 61 -5.04 -18.17 3.95
N PHE A 62 -4.91 -17.01 4.59
CA PHE A 62 -3.63 -16.33 4.74
C PHE A 62 -2.82 -16.94 5.86
N ASP A 63 -1.77 -17.67 5.50
CA ASP A 63 -0.76 -18.16 6.43
C ASP A 63 0.45 -17.21 6.43
N SER A 64 0.51 -16.35 7.43
CA SER A 64 1.60 -15.39 7.62
C SER A 64 2.94 -16.04 7.94
N ASN A 65 2.96 -17.34 8.22
CA ASN A 65 4.17 -18.12 8.55
C ASN A 65 4.63 -19.00 7.39
N SER A 66 4.05 -18.85 6.20
CA SER A 66 4.32 -19.74 5.05
C SER A 66 5.74 -19.61 4.49
N ASP A 67 6.38 -18.44 4.66
CA ASP A 67 7.76 -18.23 4.27
C ASP A 67 8.45 -17.15 5.13
N PRO A 68 9.80 -17.16 5.25
CA PRO A 68 10.55 -16.24 6.10
C PRO A 68 10.40 -14.75 5.72
N ASP A 69 10.28 -14.42 4.45
CA ASP A 69 10.15 -13.03 4.01
C ASP A 69 8.75 -12.50 4.34
N LEU A 70 7.73 -13.34 4.22
CA LEU A 70 6.38 -13.00 4.64
C LEU A 70 6.27 -12.80 6.15
N ILE A 71 6.87 -13.68 6.95
CA ILE A 71 6.96 -13.51 8.41
C ILE A 71 7.57 -12.17 8.76
N LYS A 72 8.68 -11.82 8.13
CA LYS A 72 9.40 -10.57 8.36
C LYS A 72 8.54 -9.36 7.99
N ALA A 73 7.89 -9.40 6.83
CA ALA A 73 7.02 -8.33 6.34
C ALA A 73 5.83 -8.09 7.28
N VAL A 74 5.13 -9.15 7.67
CA VAL A 74 3.97 -9.07 8.57
C VAL A 74 4.37 -8.54 9.94
N ASN A 75 5.44 -9.09 10.53
CA ASN A 75 5.94 -8.64 11.83
C ASN A 75 6.36 -7.17 11.81
N TYR A 76 6.99 -6.71 10.74
CA TYR A 76 7.38 -5.31 10.60
C TYR A 76 6.16 -4.39 10.62
N PHE A 77 5.12 -4.69 9.84
CA PHE A 77 3.90 -3.88 9.81
C PHE A 77 3.15 -3.86 11.14
N LEU A 78 3.08 -4.99 11.83
CA LEU A 78 2.36 -5.09 13.10
C LEU A 78 3.14 -4.46 14.27
N SER A 79 4.47 -4.51 14.25
CA SER A 79 5.32 -3.93 15.31
C SER A 79 5.62 -2.45 15.11
N THR A 80 5.73 -2.01 13.85
CA THR A 80 6.08 -0.62 13.49
C THR A 80 5.16 -0.10 12.40
N PRO A 81 3.84 0.03 12.68
CA PRO A 81 2.87 0.41 11.66
C PRO A 81 3.15 1.79 11.06
N PRO A 82 2.79 2.02 9.78
CA PRO A 82 2.93 3.32 9.15
C PRO A 82 2.06 4.35 9.86
N LYS A 83 2.61 5.53 10.09
CA LYS A 83 1.89 6.65 10.70
C LYS A 83 0.74 7.10 9.80
N LYS A 84 -0.30 7.62 10.41
CA LYS A 84 -1.43 8.25 9.72
C LYS A 84 -1.18 9.75 9.59
N GLN A 85 -1.40 10.29 8.40
CA GLN A 85 -1.39 11.73 8.17
C GLN A 85 -2.69 12.34 8.67
N VAL A 86 -2.60 13.35 9.51
CA VAL A 86 -3.74 14.07 10.11
C VAL A 86 -3.48 15.57 10.11
N ILE A 87 -4.54 16.36 10.34
CA ILE A 87 -4.42 17.79 10.62
C ILE A 87 -4.50 17.99 12.14
N GLU A 88 -3.51 18.66 12.70
CA GLU A 88 -3.45 19.06 14.10
C GLU A 88 -3.04 20.53 14.15
N ASP A 89 -3.85 21.36 14.81
CA ASP A 89 -3.66 22.82 14.87
C ASP A 89 -3.39 23.48 13.51
N GLY A 90 -4.10 23.03 12.47
CA GLY A 90 -3.97 23.53 11.11
C GLY A 90 -2.70 23.08 10.37
N GLN A 91 -1.92 22.18 10.96
CA GLN A 91 -0.71 21.63 10.37
C GLN A 91 -0.88 20.16 9.99
N VAL A 92 -0.21 19.76 8.90
CA VAL A 92 -0.12 18.35 8.52
C VAL A 92 0.92 17.66 9.40
N VAL A 93 0.50 16.68 10.17
CA VAL A 93 1.37 15.88 11.03
C VAL A 93 1.18 14.39 10.79
N PHE A 94 2.19 13.59 11.16
CA PHE A 94 2.14 12.13 11.11
C PHE A 94 2.04 11.57 12.52
N GLN A 95 0.93 10.89 12.83
CA GLN A 95 0.65 10.34 14.14
C GLN A 95 0.67 8.81 14.14
N ASP A 96 1.10 8.24 15.26
CA ASP A 96 0.88 6.83 15.53
C ASP A 96 -0.62 6.59 15.75
N CYS A 97 -1.19 5.73 14.93
CA CYS A 97 -2.61 5.42 14.97
C CYS A 97 -2.80 3.94 14.61
N PRO A 98 -2.70 3.03 15.57
CA PRO A 98 -2.95 1.62 15.34
C PRO A 98 -4.32 1.39 14.70
N ALA A 99 -4.39 0.46 13.75
CA ALA A 99 -5.66 0.10 13.15
C ALA A 99 -6.48 -0.73 14.14
N ALA A 100 -7.67 -0.25 14.48
CA ALA A 100 -8.61 -0.99 15.33
C ALA A 100 -9.41 -1.96 14.46
N LYS A 101 -8.85 -3.13 14.18
CA LYS A 101 -9.45 -4.18 13.36
C LYS A 101 -9.50 -5.52 14.11
N ASN A 102 -10.34 -6.43 13.62
CA ASN A 102 -10.57 -7.72 14.28
C ASN A 102 -9.47 -8.75 13.99
N THR A 103 -8.78 -8.60 12.85
CA THR A 103 -7.74 -9.54 12.41
C THR A 103 -6.50 -8.82 11.94
N ASN A 104 -5.35 -9.50 12.03
CA ASN A 104 -4.09 -8.99 11.50
C ASN A 104 -4.17 -8.70 9.99
N THR A 105 -4.91 -9.50 9.24
CA THR A 105 -5.09 -9.30 7.78
C THR A 105 -5.83 -7.99 7.48
N GLU A 106 -6.85 -7.67 8.27
CA GLU A 106 -7.54 -6.38 8.16
C GLU A 106 -6.64 -5.21 8.57
N GLU A 107 -5.83 -5.37 9.63
CA GLU A 107 -4.84 -4.34 10.03
C GLU A 107 -3.81 -4.12 8.92
N LEU A 108 -3.24 -5.18 8.36
CA LEU A 108 -2.29 -5.12 7.25
C LEU A 108 -2.89 -4.39 6.04
N SER A 109 -4.15 -4.65 5.71
CA SER A 109 -4.86 -3.95 4.63
C SER A 109 -4.94 -2.44 4.87
N VAL A 110 -5.22 -2.01 6.11
CA VAL A 110 -5.20 -0.59 6.47
C VAL A 110 -3.80 -0.01 6.32
N TYR A 111 -2.77 -0.72 6.78
CA TYR A 111 -1.40 -0.23 6.77
C TYR A 111 -0.82 -0.13 5.36
N ILE A 112 -1.08 -1.09 4.49
CA ILE A 112 -0.67 -1.03 3.07
C ILE A 112 -1.31 0.18 2.37
N ARG A 113 -2.60 0.43 2.61
CA ARG A 113 -3.27 1.63 2.09
C ARG A 113 -2.69 2.94 2.65
N ARG A 114 -2.23 2.95 3.90
CA ARG A 114 -1.53 4.11 4.47
C ARG A 114 -0.19 4.37 3.81
N VAL A 115 0.59 3.33 3.53
CA VAL A 115 1.84 3.47 2.78
C VAL A 115 1.56 4.16 1.44
N ARG A 116 0.58 3.68 0.70
CA ARG A 116 0.17 4.30 -0.55
C ARG A 116 -0.29 5.74 -0.35
N ASN A 117 -1.15 6.02 0.63
CA ASN A 117 -1.65 7.36 0.87
C ASN A 117 -0.53 8.34 1.26
N ASN A 118 0.38 7.93 2.14
CA ASN A 118 1.51 8.76 2.55
C ASN A 118 2.44 9.10 1.39
N LEU A 119 2.58 8.20 0.41
CA LEU A 119 3.37 8.48 -0.79
C LEU A 119 2.66 9.44 -1.76
N PHE A 120 1.34 9.31 -1.94
CA PHE A 120 0.60 10.01 -3.00
C PHE A 120 -0.06 11.31 -2.57
N HIS A 121 -0.46 11.42 -1.31
CA HIS A 121 -1.13 12.64 -0.81
C HIS A 121 -0.16 13.72 -0.35
N GLY A 122 1.15 13.53 -0.57
CA GLY A 122 2.19 14.47 -0.20
C GLY A 122 2.63 14.37 1.26
N GLY A 123 3.60 15.21 1.64
CA GLY A 123 4.14 15.23 3.00
C GLY A 123 5.33 14.29 3.24
N LYS A 124 5.65 13.41 2.32
CA LYS A 124 6.84 12.55 2.36
C LYS A 124 8.05 13.16 1.63
N PHE A 125 8.16 14.49 1.63
CA PHE A 125 9.30 15.19 1.04
C PHE A 125 10.63 14.91 1.76
N ARG A 126 10.56 14.48 3.03
CA ARG A 126 11.66 13.89 3.78
C ARG A 126 11.45 12.39 3.87
N TYR A 127 11.82 11.72 2.80
CA TYR A 127 11.76 10.27 2.74
C TYR A 127 12.77 9.69 3.75
N ASP A 128 12.27 8.98 4.76
CA ASP A 128 13.11 8.17 5.63
C ASP A 128 13.49 6.90 4.88
N ARG A 129 14.61 6.98 4.17
CA ARG A 129 15.00 5.97 3.19
C ARG A 129 14.95 4.53 3.72
N PRO A 130 15.55 4.17 4.88
CA PRO A 130 15.47 2.80 5.38
C PRO A 130 14.06 2.37 5.72
N ARG A 131 13.30 3.22 6.43
CA ARG A 131 11.94 2.89 6.88
C ARG A 131 10.95 2.84 5.73
N ASP A 132 10.93 3.86 4.89
CA ASP A 132 9.97 3.93 3.77
C ASP A 132 10.27 2.85 2.72
N THR A 133 11.54 2.55 2.47
CA THR A 133 11.94 1.41 1.63
C THR A 133 11.42 0.09 2.19
N ASN A 134 11.59 -0.16 3.48
CA ASN A 134 11.09 -1.38 4.12
C ASN A 134 9.56 -1.48 4.04
N LEU A 135 8.85 -0.38 4.33
CA LEU A 135 7.38 -0.36 4.25
C LEU A 135 6.89 -0.70 2.83
N ILE A 136 7.53 -0.17 1.80
CA ILE A 136 7.17 -0.43 0.41
C ILE A 136 7.48 -1.89 0.02
N GLN A 137 8.68 -2.36 0.33
CA GLN A 137 9.10 -3.74 0.02
C GLN A 137 8.20 -4.76 0.71
N TYR A 138 7.91 -4.57 1.99
CA TYR A 138 7.05 -5.47 2.75
C TYR A 138 5.59 -5.40 2.32
N ALA A 139 5.09 -4.23 1.91
CA ALA A 139 3.78 -4.11 1.29
C ALA A 139 3.68 -4.95 0.02
N LEU A 140 4.69 -4.89 -0.85
CA LEU A 140 4.76 -5.71 -2.06
C LEU A 140 4.81 -7.20 -1.74
N THR A 141 5.58 -7.62 -0.73
CA THR A 141 5.63 -9.03 -0.28
C THR A 141 4.26 -9.54 0.16
N ILE A 142 3.52 -8.74 0.93
CA ILE A 142 2.18 -9.11 1.40
C ILE A 142 1.18 -9.14 0.24
N LEU A 143 1.21 -8.14 -0.64
CA LEU A 143 0.34 -8.10 -1.82
C LEU A 143 0.56 -9.29 -2.74
N GLU A 144 1.82 -9.71 -2.95
CA GLU A 144 2.17 -10.91 -3.71
C GLU A 144 1.52 -12.17 -3.09
N ALA A 145 1.65 -12.35 -1.77
CA ALA A 145 1.02 -13.46 -1.08
C ALA A 145 -0.51 -13.43 -1.22
N TRP A 146 -1.12 -12.26 -1.11
CA TRP A 146 -2.58 -12.10 -1.21
C TRP A 146 -3.12 -12.30 -2.63
N ALA A 147 -2.35 -11.96 -3.65
CA ALA A 147 -2.75 -12.16 -5.05
C ALA A 147 -3.10 -13.63 -5.36
N HIS A 148 -2.44 -14.57 -4.69
CA HIS A 148 -2.64 -16.01 -4.90
C HIS A 148 -3.76 -16.61 -4.04
N LEU A 149 -4.38 -15.86 -3.13
CA LEU A 149 -5.40 -16.37 -2.21
C LEU A 149 -6.83 -16.29 -2.73
N ASP A 150 -7.08 -15.43 -3.72
CA ASP A 150 -8.39 -15.29 -4.36
C ASP A 150 -8.24 -15.44 -5.88
N GLN A 151 -8.87 -16.48 -6.43
CA GLN A 151 -8.74 -16.82 -7.85
C GLN A 151 -9.32 -15.74 -8.79
N ASP A 152 -10.36 -15.03 -8.35
CA ASP A 152 -10.93 -13.96 -9.17
C ASP A 152 -9.98 -12.76 -9.23
N VAL A 153 -9.39 -12.38 -8.10
CA VAL A 153 -8.38 -11.32 -8.06
C VAL A 153 -7.15 -11.70 -8.88
N TYR A 154 -6.67 -12.93 -8.73
CA TYR A 154 -5.53 -13.43 -9.50
C TYR A 154 -5.77 -13.35 -11.01
N ARG A 155 -6.93 -13.84 -11.47
CA ARG A 155 -7.33 -13.78 -12.87
C ARG A 155 -7.42 -12.34 -13.40
N GLU A 156 -8.00 -11.42 -12.62
CA GLU A 156 -8.08 -10.01 -13.03
C GLU A 156 -6.70 -9.33 -13.08
N LEU A 157 -5.77 -9.72 -12.21
CA LEU A 157 -4.38 -9.27 -12.30
C LEU A 157 -3.69 -9.79 -13.56
N GLU A 158 -3.91 -11.06 -13.94
CA GLU A 158 -3.41 -11.60 -15.21
C GLU A 158 -4.03 -10.89 -16.42
N ASN A 159 -5.33 -10.66 -16.41
CA ASN A 159 -6.05 -9.98 -17.49
C ASN A 159 -5.62 -8.51 -17.67
N ALA A 160 -5.13 -7.86 -16.63
CA ALA A 160 -4.64 -6.48 -16.71
C ALA A 160 -3.34 -6.34 -17.56
N LEU A 161 -2.70 -7.45 -17.91
CA LEU A 161 -1.50 -7.49 -18.73
C LEU A 161 -1.79 -7.58 -20.25
N TRP A 162 -3.04 -7.81 -20.64
CA TRP A 162 -3.48 -8.03 -22.01
C TRP A 162 -4.70 -7.15 -22.38
#